data_99b8bbf1aecbcea09300770008d2c2a5
#
_entry.id   99b8bbf1aecbcea09300770008d2c2a5
#
_cell.length_a   1.000
_cell.length_b   1.000
_cell.length_c   1.000
_cell.angle_alpha   90.00
_cell.angle_beta   90.00
_cell.angle_gamma   90.00
#
_symmetry.space_group_name_H-M   'P 1'
#
loop_
_entity.id
_entity.type
_entity.pdbx_description
1 polymer ?
#
loop_
_entity_poly.entity_id
_entity_poly.type
_entity_poly.pdbx_seq_one_letter_code
_entity_poly.pdbx_strand_id
1 'polypeptide(L)'
;MSLLSQFYSNKELHVTQAIRSKEDFGDMDVIVKGSSKRVEVENFLTSSNYPFVKNGDVTSFLYKSFQIDLIFTNEDHYEYSCNYFDWNDLGNLVGRISKQLGFKHGHDGLHYVLRNDDRIIKEFLLTTSYLDVIHLLGLDKLKFKKGFDSYEDLFEFVLSSPYFNPEIFKLENLNNINRVRDRKRKTYNLFLKYIEDKTYNKLDGFQRKLTYKEKEEFVFSKFPKIRQEVETLKFKVELDNQIKERINGR
;
A
#
# COMPACT_ATOMS: atom_id res chain seq x y z
N MET A 1 -13.55 -21.53 -1.97
CA MET A 1 -12.59 -22.08 -0.97
C MET A 1 -12.30 -23.57 -1.18
N SER A 2 -13.30 -24.41 -1.51
CA SER A 2 -13.07 -25.85 -1.74
C SER A 2 -12.05 -26.19 -2.84
N LEU A 3 -11.95 -25.35 -3.89
CA LEU A 3 -10.99 -25.54 -4.99
C LEU A 3 -9.53 -25.50 -4.52
N LEU A 4 -9.20 -24.67 -3.53
CA LEU A 4 -7.85 -24.46 -3.03
C LEU A 4 -7.53 -25.26 -1.75
N SER A 5 -8.52 -25.95 -1.16
CA SER A 5 -8.38 -26.66 0.11
C SER A 5 -7.37 -27.81 0.08
N GLN A 6 -7.04 -28.32 -1.10
CA GLN A 6 -6.00 -29.34 -1.27
C GLN A 6 -4.57 -28.77 -1.17
N PHE A 7 -4.39 -27.45 -1.34
CA PHE A 7 -3.09 -26.79 -1.28
C PHE A 7 -2.89 -26.00 0.01
N TYR A 8 -3.97 -25.38 0.51
CA TYR A 8 -3.93 -24.44 1.62
C TYR A 8 -4.99 -24.75 2.65
N SER A 9 -4.65 -24.59 3.92
CA SER A 9 -5.60 -24.52 5.02
C SER A 9 -6.37 -23.18 5.00
N ASN A 10 -7.50 -23.11 5.68
CA ASN A 10 -8.27 -21.87 5.82
C ASN A 10 -7.49 -20.74 6.51
N LYS A 11 -6.42 -21.06 7.27
CA LYS A 11 -5.56 -20.07 7.93
C LYS A 11 -4.52 -19.45 6.98
N GLU A 12 -4.31 -20.05 5.83
CA GLU A 12 -3.37 -19.60 4.81
C GLU A 12 -4.05 -18.82 3.68
N LEU A 13 -5.38 -18.72 3.72
CA LEU A 13 -6.18 -18.01 2.74
C LEU A 13 -7.04 -16.95 3.43
N HIS A 14 -6.94 -15.70 2.95
CA HIS A 14 -7.76 -14.60 3.41
C HIS A 14 -8.52 -13.99 2.22
N VAL A 15 -9.84 -14.10 2.25
CA VAL A 15 -10.70 -13.35 1.31
C VAL A 15 -10.80 -11.92 1.81
N THR A 16 -10.44 -10.96 0.98
CA THR A 16 -10.43 -9.56 1.38
C THR A 16 -11.81 -9.09 1.82
N GLN A 17 -11.85 -8.31 2.90
CA GLN A 17 -13.07 -7.74 3.41
C GLN A 17 -13.45 -6.51 2.58
N ALA A 18 -14.73 -6.38 2.28
CA ALA A 18 -15.27 -5.17 1.66
C ALA A 18 -16.13 -4.39 2.67
N ILE A 19 -16.38 -3.13 2.34
CA ILE A 19 -17.39 -2.32 3.04
C ILE A 19 -18.71 -3.09 3.08
N ARG A 20 -19.36 -3.19 4.26
CA ARG A 20 -20.52 -4.09 4.46
C ARG A 20 -21.74 -3.73 3.61
N SER A 21 -21.91 -2.45 3.29
CA SER A 21 -22.98 -1.98 2.38
C SER A 21 -22.68 -2.21 0.88
N LYS A 22 -21.53 -2.81 0.53
CA LYS A 22 -21.21 -3.09 -0.88
C LYS A 22 -21.96 -4.32 -1.35
N GLU A 23 -22.83 -4.16 -2.33
CA GLU A 23 -23.68 -5.22 -2.89
C GLU A 23 -23.07 -5.88 -4.13
N ASP A 24 -22.27 -5.14 -4.90
CA ASP A 24 -21.70 -5.59 -6.17
C ASP A 24 -20.21 -5.83 -6.11
N PHE A 25 -19.77 -6.99 -6.62
CA PHE A 25 -18.37 -7.38 -6.67
C PHE A 25 -18.02 -7.77 -8.12
N GLY A 26 -16.95 -7.19 -8.65
CA GLY A 26 -16.42 -7.54 -9.98
C GLY A 26 -15.47 -8.73 -9.93
N ASP A 27 -14.78 -8.90 -8.83
CA ASP A 27 -13.75 -9.90 -8.58
C ASP A 27 -13.72 -10.29 -7.09
N MET A 28 -12.96 -11.33 -6.78
CA MET A 28 -12.65 -11.76 -5.42
C MET A 28 -11.14 -11.82 -5.25
N ASP A 29 -10.61 -10.91 -4.46
CA ASP A 29 -9.22 -10.96 -4.03
C ASP A 29 -9.03 -11.95 -2.88
N VAL A 30 -8.09 -12.89 -3.04
CA VAL A 30 -7.71 -13.87 -2.03
C VAL A 30 -6.22 -13.74 -1.76
N ILE A 31 -5.87 -13.30 -0.55
CA ILE A 31 -4.47 -13.25 -0.12
C ILE A 31 -4.04 -14.66 0.26
N VAL A 32 -2.95 -15.11 -0.32
CA VAL A 32 -2.41 -16.47 -0.15
C VAL A 32 -1.10 -16.38 0.63
N LYS A 33 -1.03 -17.10 1.76
CA LYS A 33 0.16 -17.15 2.60
C LYS A 33 1.24 -18.00 1.95
N GLY A 34 2.37 -17.40 1.64
CA GLY A 34 3.50 -18.06 0.96
C GLY A 34 3.28 -18.25 -0.54
N SER A 35 4.36 -18.20 -1.29
CA SER A 35 4.36 -18.39 -2.74
C SER A 35 4.90 -19.78 -3.16
N SER A 36 5.31 -20.61 -2.21
CA SER A 36 5.96 -21.91 -2.48
C SER A 36 5.09 -22.88 -3.29
N LYS A 37 3.79 -22.86 -3.06
CA LYS A 37 2.82 -23.72 -3.77
C LYS A 37 2.18 -23.08 -5.01
N ARG A 38 2.63 -21.88 -5.40
CA ARG A 38 2.03 -21.16 -6.54
C ARG A 38 2.06 -21.99 -7.82
N VAL A 39 3.20 -22.61 -8.14
CA VAL A 39 3.37 -23.43 -9.35
C VAL A 39 2.43 -24.65 -9.32
N GLU A 40 2.25 -25.28 -8.17
CA GLU A 40 1.33 -26.42 -8.01
C GLU A 40 -0.12 -25.99 -8.27
N VAL A 41 -0.54 -24.84 -7.73
CA VAL A 41 -1.87 -24.24 -7.96
C VAL A 41 -2.07 -23.92 -9.44
N GLU A 42 -1.10 -23.31 -10.09
CA GLU A 42 -1.17 -22.97 -11.51
C GLU A 42 -1.23 -24.21 -12.42
N ASN A 43 -0.47 -25.26 -12.09
CA ASN A 43 -0.56 -26.56 -12.78
C ASN A 43 -1.94 -27.20 -12.59
N PHE A 44 -2.48 -27.13 -11.39
CA PHE A 44 -3.83 -27.62 -11.11
C PHE A 44 -4.89 -26.83 -11.90
N LEU A 45 -4.80 -25.50 -11.96
CA LEU A 45 -5.71 -24.68 -12.77
C LEU A 45 -5.66 -25.10 -14.25
N THR A 46 -4.47 -25.32 -14.78
CA THR A 46 -4.27 -25.79 -16.15
C THR A 46 -4.93 -27.16 -16.38
N SER A 47 -4.62 -28.15 -15.53
CA SER A 47 -5.16 -29.52 -15.67
C SER A 47 -6.67 -29.59 -15.45
N SER A 48 -7.24 -28.66 -14.69
CA SER A 48 -8.68 -28.55 -14.44
C SER A 48 -9.40 -27.64 -15.47
N ASN A 49 -8.72 -27.24 -16.53
CA ASN A 49 -9.24 -26.38 -17.60
C ASN A 49 -9.73 -25.00 -17.12
N TYR A 50 -9.00 -24.41 -16.15
CA TYR A 50 -9.16 -23.01 -15.74
C TYR A 50 -8.01 -22.17 -16.32
N PRO A 51 -8.19 -21.50 -17.47
CA PRO A 51 -7.17 -20.59 -18.00
C PRO A 51 -6.96 -19.44 -17.03
N PHE A 52 -5.71 -19.03 -16.88
CA PHE A 52 -5.33 -17.96 -15.96
C PHE A 52 -4.34 -16.98 -16.57
N VAL A 53 -4.24 -15.79 -15.99
CA VAL A 53 -3.29 -14.74 -16.34
C VAL A 53 -2.43 -14.42 -15.11
N LYS A 54 -1.13 -14.18 -15.33
CA LYS A 54 -0.19 -13.75 -14.28
C LYS A 54 0.13 -12.28 -14.42
N ASN A 55 0.14 -11.58 -13.29
CA ASN A 55 0.60 -10.21 -13.19
C ASN A 55 1.36 -10.01 -11.87
N GLY A 56 2.69 -10.06 -11.92
CA GLY A 56 3.53 -10.05 -10.71
C GLY A 56 3.16 -11.19 -9.77
N ASP A 57 2.78 -10.87 -8.55
CA ASP A 57 2.41 -11.84 -7.51
C ASP A 57 0.94 -12.28 -7.59
N VAL A 58 0.21 -11.84 -8.61
CA VAL A 58 -1.21 -12.17 -8.80
C VAL A 58 -1.38 -13.24 -9.87
N THR A 59 -2.23 -14.23 -9.60
CA THR A 59 -2.74 -15.20 -10.58
C THR A 59 -4.25 -15.07 -10.64
N SER A 60 -4.76 -14.57 -11.79
CA SER A 60 -6.18 -14.30 -12.02
C SER A 60 -6.80 -15.38 -12.89
N PHE A 61 -7.95 -15.93 -12.51
CA PHE A 61 -8.69 -16.91 -13.29
C PHE A 61 -10.22 -16.75 -13.12
N LEU A 62 -10.99 -17.38 -13.98
CA LEU A 62 -12.45 -17.39 -13.89
C LEU A 62 -12.93 -18.68 -13.23
N TYR A 63 -13.72 -18.56 -12.18
CA TYR A 63 -14.45 -19.67 -11.57
C TYR A 63 -15.95 -19.42 -11.68
N LYS A 64 -16.67 -20.26 -12.42
CA LYS A 64 -18.11 -20.06 -12.71
C LYS A 64 -18.43 -18.65 -13.22
N SER A 65 -17.63 -18.15 -14.16
CA SER A 65 -17.74 -16.81 -14.76
C SER A 65 -17.45 -15.64 -13.79
N PHE A 66 -16.96 -15.90 -12.59
CA PHE A 66 -16.55 -14.88 -11.64
C PHE A 66 -15.01 -14.85 -11.51
N GLN A 67 -14.41 -13.65 -11.55
CA GLN A 67 -12.96 -13.50 -11.46
C GLN A 67 -12.48 -13.73 -10.03
N ILE A 68 -11.44 -14.56 -9.91
CA ILE A 68 -10.71 -14.80 -8.66
C ILE A 68 -9.27 -14.37 -8.86
N ASP A 69 -8.77 -13.51 -7.98
CA ASP A 69 -7.40 -13.04 -7.96
C ASP A 69 -6.67 -13.61 -6.74
N LEU A 70 -5.75 -14.56 -7.00
CA LEU A 70 -4.88 -15.09 -5.95
C LEU A 70 -3.66 -14.19 -5.84
N ILE A 71 -3.52 -13.51 -4.71
CA ILE A 71 -2.42 -12.59 -4.41
C ILE A 71 -1.45 -13.32 -3.49
N PHE A 72 -0.33 -13.81 -4.05
CA PHE A 72 0.68 -14.54 -3.29
C PHE A 72 1.58 -13.57 -2.53
N THR A 73 1.77 -13.80 -1.24
CA THR A 73 2.61 -12.96 -0.39
C THR A 73 3.60 -13.80 0.41
N ASN A 74 4.73 -13.23 0.80
CA ASN A 74 5.63 -13.88 1.73
C ASN A 74 4.96 -14.10 3.07
N GLU A 75 5.34 -15.17 3.77
CA GLU A 75 4.72 -15.55 5.05
C GLU A 75 4.82 -14.43 6.09
N ASP A 76 5.98 -13.77 6.17
CA ASP A 76 6.25 -12.68 7.11
C ASP A 76 5.43 -11.40 6.84
N HIS A 77 4.88 -11.26 5.63
CA HIS A 77 4.08 -10.10 5.22
C HIS A 77 2.58 -10.42 5.13
N TYR A 78 2.18 -11.68 5.36
CA TYR A 78 0.82 -12.15 5.14
C TYR A 78 -0.23 -11.33 5.90
N GLU A 79 -0.07 -11.17 7.21
CA GLU A 79 -1.02 -10.40 8.03
C GLU A 79 -1.10 -8.93 7.61
N TYR A 80 0.05 -8.36 7.23
CA TYR A 80 0.08 -7.00 6.72
C TYR A 80 -0.68 -6.89 5.39
N SER A 81 -0.43 -7.81 4.46
CA SER A 81 -1.12 -7.87 3.17
C SER A 81 -2.63 -8.01 3.33
N CYS A 82 -3.11 -8.88 4.22
CA CYS A 82 -4.52 -9.01 4.51
C CYS A 82 -5.15 -7.66 4.89
N ASN A 83 -4.57 -6.97 5.86
CA ASN A 83 -5.06 -5.66 6.30
C ASN A 83 -4.93 -4.56 5.24
N TYR A 84 -3.90 -4.63 4.37
CA TYR A 84 -3.67 -3.67 3.30
C TYR A 84 -4.72 -3.76 2.20
N PHE A 85 -5.15 -4.97 1.85
CA PHE A 85 -6.15 -5.22 0.80
C PHE A 85 -7.59 -5.21 1.31
N ASP A 86 -7.80 -5.31 2.62
CA ASP A 86 -9.12 -5.17 3.23
C ASP A 86 -9.70 -3.76 3.04
N TRP A 87 -11.02 -3.69 3.03
CA TRP A 87 -11.80 -2.46 3.02
C TRP A 87 -11.66 -1.65 1.73
N ASN A 88 -11.71 -2.34 0.58
CA ASN A 88 -11.66 -1.73 -0.75
C ASN A 88 -10.36 -0.92 -0.98
N ASP A 89 -10.47 0.39 -1.26
CA ASP A 89 -9.31 1.25 -1.54
C ASP A 89 -8.67 1.87 -0.28
N LEU A 90 -8.98 1.41 0.93
CA LEU A 90 -8.44 1.97 2.17
C LEU A 90 -6.90 2.01 2.16
N GLY A 91 -6.26 0.90 1.76
CA GLY A 91 -4.79 0.84 1.66
C GLY A 91 -4.21 1.90 0.74
N ASN A 92 -4.88 2.22 -0.37
CA ASN A 92 -4.48 3.31 -1.27
C ASN A 92 -4.66 4.69 -0.63
N LEU A 93 -5.78 4.94 0.05
CA LEU A 93 -6.05 6.22 0.73
C LEU A 93 -5.05 6.47 1.87
N VAL A 94 -4.83 5.48 2.72
CA VAL A 94 -3.82 5.49 3.80
C VAL A 94 -2.42 5.66 3.22
N GLY A 95 -2.13 5.01 2.10
CA GLY A 95 -0.87 5.13 1.37
C GLY A 95 -0.58 6.54 0.87
N ARG A 96 -1.60 7.35 0.54
CA ARG A 96 -1.42 8.77 0.18
C ARG A 96 -0.95 9.59 1.37
N ILE A 97 -1.55 9.39 2.55
CA ILE A 97 -1.12 10.06 3.78
C ILE A 97 0.31 9.64 4.14
N SER A 98 0.62 8.34 4.09
CA SER A 98 1.96 7.82 4.35
C SER A 98 3.02 8.46 3.43
N LYS A 99 2.72 8.56 2.13
CA LYS A 99 3.62 9.16 1.13
C LYS A 99 3.88 10.65 1.38
N GLN A 100 2.88 11.39 1.83
CA GLN A 100 3.06 12.81 2.22
C GLN A 100 4.11 12.96 3.32
N LEU A 101 4.16 12.00 4.26
CA LEU A 101 5.07 11.98 5.39
C LEU A 101 6.45 11.38 5.09
N GLY A 102 6.68 10.90 3.86
CA GLY A 102 7.97 10.35 3.42
C GLY A 102 8.07 8.83 3.44
N PHE A 103 6.96 8.13 3.69
CA PHE A 103 6.94 6.67 3.66
C PHE A 103 6.49 6.11 2.30
N LYS A 104 6.96 4.91 1.96
CA LYS A 104 6.35 4.04 0.97
C LYS A 104 5.48 3.03 1.71
N HIS A 105 4.19 3.02 1.44
CA HIS A 105 3.24 2.06 1.98
C HIS A 105 2.82 1.11 0.87
N GLY A 106 3.21 -0.14 0.98
CA GLY A 106 2.90 -1.24 0.08
C GLY A 106 2.16 -2.36 0.80
N HIS A 107 1.79 -3.41 0.08
CA HIS A 107 1.16 -4.60 0.67
C HIS A 107 2.16 -5.46 1.47
N ASP A 108 3.44 -5.22 1.32
CA ASP A 108 4.57 -5.90 1.96
C ASP A 108 5.10 -5.17 3.21
N GLY A 109 4.55 -4.00 3.53
CA GLY A 109 4.94 -3.24 4.72
C GLY A 109 5.00 -1.73 4.53
N LEU A 110 5.46 -1.06 5.58
CA LEU A 110 5.80 0.35 5.54
C LEU A 110 7.31 0.48 5.37
N HIS A 111 7.73 1.28 4.40
CA HIS A 111 9.14 1.42 4.03
C HIS A 111 9.57 2.88 3.99
N TYR A 112 10.87 3.11 4.19
CA TYR A 112 11.56 4.31 3.76
C TYR A 112 12.44 3.98 2.55
N VAL A 113 12.39 4.82 1.51
CA VAL A 113 13.14 4.60 0.27
C VAL A 113 14.18 5.71 0.11
N LEU A 114 15.45 5.35 0.31
CA LEU A 114 16.57 6.23 0.01
C LEU A 114 16.81 6.27 -1.50
N ARG A 115 16.81 7.47 -2.06
CA ARG A 115 17.07 7.71 -3.49
C ARG A 115 18.23 8.66 -3.68
N ASN A 116 18.91 8.47 -4.82
CA ASN A 116 19.77 9.47 -5.42
C ASN A 116 19.14 9.79 -6.79
N ASP A 117 18.56 10.97 -6.93
CA ASP A 117 17.67 11.33 -8.03
C ASP A 117 16.56 10.28 -8.23
N ASP A 118 16.43 9.72 -9.42
CA ASP A 118 15.44 8.70 -9.74
C ASP A 118 15.88 7.27 -9.34
N ARG A 119 17.15 7.06 -8.98
CA ARG A 119 17.69 5.75 -8.63
C ARG A 119 17.40 5.41 -7.17
N ILE A 120 16.82 4.24 -6.91
CA ILE A 120 16.72 3.68 -5.57
C ILE A 120 18.09 3.16 -5.14
N ILE A 121 18.60 3.69 -4.01
CA ILE A 121 19.83 3.23 -3.37
C ILE A 121 19.53 2.07 -2.43
N LYS A 122 18.54 2.25 -1.56
CA LYS A 122 18.09 1.23 -0.62
C LYS A 122 16.66 1.47 -0.19
N GLU A 123 15.95 0.37 0.04
CA GLU A 123 14.64 0.34 0.67
C GLU A 123 14.77 -0.26 2.07
N PHE A 124 14.26 0.44 3.08
CA PHE A 124 14.29 0.04 4.47
C PHE A 124 12.88 -0.36 4.88
N LEU A 125 12.68 -1.62 5.23
CA LEU A 125 11.45 -2.07 5.87
C LEU A 125 11.39 -1.52 7.30
N LEU A 126 10.37 -0.75 7.62
CA LEU A 126 10.19 -0.09 8.91
C LEU A 126 9.29 -0.90 9.84
N THR A 127 8.20 -1.44 9.31
CA THR A 127 7.28 -2.32 10.04
C THR A 127 6.44 -3.18 9.10
N THR A 128 6.14 -4.40 9.54
CA THR A 128 5.15 -5.32 8.98
C THR A 128 3.88 -5.39 9.84
N SER A 129 3.68 -4.45 10.77
CA SER A 129 2.46 -4.29 11.55
C SER A 129 1.58 -3.20 10.95
N TYR A 130 0.47 -3.57 10.31
CA TYR A 130 -0.47 -2.61 9.74
C TYR A 130 -1.09 -1.71 10.83
N LEU A 131 -1.34 -2.25 12.02
CA LEU A 131 -1.84 -1.49 13.16
C LEU A 131 -0.85 -0.42 13.65
N ASP A 132 0.46 -0.63 13.47
CA ASP A 132 1.45 0.40 13.78
C ASP A 132 1.41 1.52 12.75
N VAL A 133 1.13 1.22 11.48
CA VAL A 133 0.89 2.25 10.46
C VAL A 133 -0.36 3.06 10.79
N ILE A 134 -1.47 2.41 11.14
CA ILE A 134 -2.70 3.09 11.57
C ILE A 134 -2.41 4.03 12.76
N HIS A 135 -1.68 3.56 13.75
CA HIS A 135 -1.28 4.39 14.90
C HIS A 135 -0.35 5.54 14.52
N LEU A 136 0.66 5.28 13.68
CA LEU A 136 1.62 6.27 13.19
C LEU A 136 0.91 7.43 12.49
N LEU A 137 -0.15 7.13 11.77
CA LEU A 137 -0.96 8.10 11.04
C LEU A 137 -2.04 8.77 11.92
N GLY A 138 -2.06 8.49 13.23
CA GLY A 138 -3.03 9.03 14.17
C GLY A 138 -4.47 8.54 13.95
N LEU A 139 -4.62 7.40 13.28
CA LEU A 139 -5.91 6.77 13.03
C LEU A 139 -6.31 5.83 14.17
N ASP A 140 -7.61 5.64 14.38
CA ASP A 140 -8.15 4.81 15.46
C ASP A 140 -8.03 3.32 15.13
N LYS A 141 -7.17 2.59 15.90
CA LYS A 141 -6.99 1.15 15.78
C LYS A 141 -8.27 0.34 16.07
N LEU A 142 -9.10 0.78 17.00
CA LEU A 142 -10.33 0.08 17.37
C LEU A 142 -11.37 0.21 16.25
N LYS A 143 -11.48 1.39 15.67
CA LYS A 143 -12.34 1.63 14.51
C LYS A 143 -11.90 0.81 13.31
N PHE A 144 -10.58 0.76 13.02
CA PHE A 144 -10.04 -0.09 11.95
C PHE A 144 -10.40 -1.57 12.17
N LYS A 145 -10.20 -2.10 13.39
CA LYS A 145 -10.52 -3.50 13.71
C LYS A 145 -12.02 -3.81 13.62
N LYS A 146 -12.88 -2.85 13.98
CA LYS A 146 -14.32 -2.98 13.84
C LYS A 146 -14.75 -3.05 12.37
N GLY A 147 -13.97 -2.41 11.48
CA GLY A 147 -14.25 -2.29 10.06
C GLY A 147 -15.32 -1.25 9.74
N PHE A 148 -15.81 -1.28 8.49
CA PHE A 148 -16.60 -0.19 7.92
C PHE A 148 -17.92 -0.69 7.37
N ASP A 149 -19.01 0.02 7.75
CA ASP A 149 -20.36 -0.31 7.34
C ASP A 149 -20.71 0.35 6.00
N SER A 150 -20.20 1.57 5.74
CA SER A 150 -20.46 2.34 4.53
C SER A 150 -19.21 3.04 3.98
N TYR A 151 -19.31 3.61 2.78
CA TYR A 151 -18.25 4.44 2.19
C TYR A 151 -17.99 5.68 3.04
N GLU A 152 -19.04 6.32 3.57
CA GLU A 152 -18.93 7.48 4.44
C GLU A 152 -18.17 7.14 5.71
N ASP A 153 -18.45 5.99 6.30
CA ASP A 153 -17.77 5.50 7.51
C ASP A 153 -16.26 5.29 7.28
N LEU A 154 -15.89 4.74 6.13
CA LEU A 154 -14.49 4.60 5.71
C LEU A 154 -13.84 5.97 5.42
N PHE A 155 -14.56 6.87 4.77
CA PHE A 155 -14.03 8.19 4.41
C PHE A 155 -13.81 9.05 5.67
N GLU A 156 -14.76 9.08 6.61
CA GLU A 156 -14.57 9.76 7.89
C GLU A 156 -13.36 9.20 8.68
N PHE A 157 -13.14 7.88 8.61
CA PHE A 157 -11.94 7.30 9.21
C PHE A 157 -10.66 7.87 8.58
N VAL A 158 -10.57 7.98 7.26
CA VAL A 158 -9.42 8.56 6.58
C VAL A 158 -9.24 10.05 6.91
N LEU A 159 -10.35 10.80 6.96
CA LEU A 159 -10.37 12.24 7.31
C LEU A 159 -9.93 12.48 8.77
N SER A 160 -10.12 11.52 9.67
CA SER A 160 -9.78 11.65 11.09
C SER A 160 -8.25 11.71 11.33
N SER A 161 -7.43 11.36 10.34
CA SER A 161 -5.98 11.48 10.47
C SER A 161 -5.57 12.95 10.67
N PRO A 162 -4.77 13.28 11.70
CA PRO A 162 -4.22 14.63 11.87
C PRO A 162 -3.30 15.06 10.72
N TYR A 163 -2.85 14.11 9.91
CA TYR A 163 -2.02 14.35 8.73
C TYR A 163 -2.82 14.39 7.43
N PHE A 164 -4.14 14.39 7.52
CA PHE A 164 -4.99 14.49 6.34
C PHE A 164 -4.81 15.83 5.62
N ASN A 165 -4.64 15.76 4.30
CA ASN A 165 -4.58 16.92 3.43
C ASN A 165 -5.29 16.60 2.11
N PRO A 166 -6.40 17.26 1.76
CA PRO A 166 -7.17 16.97 0.55
C PRO A 166 -6.36 17.12 -0.74
N GLU A 167 -5.36 18.02 -0.75
CA GLU A 167 -4.53 18.27 -1.93
C GLU A 167 -3.74 17.04 -2.41
N ILE A 168 -3.35 16.14 -1.50
CA ILE A 168 -2.59 14.94 -1.86
C ILE A 168 -3.42 13.90 -2.62
N PHE A 169 -4.75 14.02 -2.58
CA PHE A 169 -5.67 13.10 -3.27
C PHE A 169 -6.10 13.60 -4.63
N LYS A 170 -6.03 14.91 -4.90
CA LYS A 170 -6.43 15.48 -6.20
C LYS A 170 -5.66 14.85 -7.35
N LEU A 171 -6.37 14.45 -8.41
CA LEU A 171 -5.78 13.73 -9.55
C LEU A 171 -4.68 14.54 -10.25
N GLU A 172 -4.82 15.86 -10.33
CA GLU A 172 -3.82 16.76 -10.93
C GLU A 172 -2.49 16.78 -10.15
N ASN A 173 -2.52 16.49 -8.84
CA ASN A 173 -1.33 16.46 -7.99
C ASN A 173 -0.63 15.08 -7.98
N LEU A 174 -1.19 14.09 -8.68
CA LEU A 174 -0.62 12.76 -8.80
C LEU A 174 0.31 12.65 -10.01
N ASN A 175 1.33 11.77 -9.90
CA ASN A 175 2.10 11.37 -11.07
C ASN A 175 1.20 10.62 -12.07
N ASN A 176 1.65 10.52 -13.33
CA ASN A 176 0.84 9.97 -14.41
C ASN A 176 0.33 8.54 -14.14
N ILE A 177 1.17 7.65 -13.61
CA ILE A 177 0.82 6.25 -13.32
C ILE A 177 -0.35 6.20 -12.32
N ASN A 178 -0.21 6.90 -11.20
CA ASN A 178 -1.23 6.94 -10.16
C ASN A 178 -2.52 7.62 -10.66
N ARG A 179 -2.41 8.70 -11.43
CA ARG A 179 -3.56 9.42 -11.99
C ARG A 179 -4.39 8.53 -12.91
N VAL A 180 -3.74 7.79 -13.82
CA VAL A 180 -4.43 6.86 -14.74
C VAL A 180 -5.11 5.73 -13.98
N ARG A 181 -4.44 5.17 -12.96
CA ARG A 181 -4.98 4.12 -12.12
C ARG A 181 -6.18 4.60 -11.30
N ASP A 182 -6.01 5.70 -10.55
CA ASP A 182 -7.00 6.14 -9.56
C ASP A 182 -8.23 6.79 -10.22
N ARG A 183 -8.08 7.36 -11.42
CA ARG A 183 -9.22 7.83 -12.22
C ARG A 183 -10.24 6.71 -12.53
N LYS A 184 -9.79 5.46 -12.61
CA LYS A 184 -10.66 4.30 -12.91
C LYS A 184 -11.29 3.68 -11.65
N ARG A 185 -10.84 4.06 -10.44
CA ARG A 185 -11.28 3.46 -9.18
C ARG A 185 -12.55 4.12 -8.66
N LYS A 186 -13.63 3.35 -8.56
CA LYS A 186 -14.94 3.84 -8.09
C LYS A 186 -14.83 4.44 -6.69
N THR A 187 -14.24 3.72 -5.75
CA THR A 187 -14.08 4.18 -4.35
C THR A 187 -13.27 5.48 -4.26
N TYR A 188 -12.18 5.58 -5.03
CA TYR A 188 -11.35 6.78 -5.05
C TYR A 188 -12.11 8.01 -5.56
N ASN A 189 -12.90 7.85 -6.64
CA ASN A 189 -13.71 8.94 -7.17
C ASN A 189 -14.85 9.34 -6.23
N LEU A 190 -15.48 8.39 -5.53
CA LEU A 190 -16.46 8.68 -4.48
C LEU A 190 -15.79 9.46 -3.33
N PHE A 191 -14.57 9.08 -2.94
CA PHE A 191 -13.81 9.80 -1.92
C PHE A 191 -13.51 11.24 -2.33
N LEU A 192 -13.04 11.48 -3.57
CA LEU A 192 -12.79 12.85 -4.05
C LEU A 192 -14.06 13.71 -3.97
N LYS A 193 -15.19 13.19 -4.45
CA LYS A 193 -16.47 13.88 -4.35
C LYS A 193 -16.88 14.16 -2.90
N TYR A 194 -16.66 13.18 -2.01
CA TYR A 194 -16.99 13.31 -0.60
C TYR A 194 -16.21 14.43 0.11
N ILE A 195 -14.95 14.65 -0.27
CA ILE A 195 -14.09 15.65 0.35
C ILE A 195 -14.22 17.05 -0.26
N GLU A 196 -14.90 17.24 -1.40
CA GLU A 196 -15.02 18.55 -2.05
C GLU A 196 -15.65 19.61 -1.14
N ASP A 197 -16.71 19.24 -0.42
CA ASP A 197 -17.52 20.16 0.41
C ASP A 197 -17.22 20.06 1.91
N LYS A 198 -16.18 19.29 2.31
CA LYS A 198 -15.88 19.06 3.72
C LYS A 198 -14.91 20.08 4.31
N THR A 199 -15.21 20.51 5.54
CA THR A 199 -14.27 21.27 6.37
C THR A 199 -13.41 20.30 7.19
N TYR A 200 -12.11 20.46 7.16
CA TYR A 200 -11.17 19.56 7.86
C TYR A 200 -10.47 20.31 9.01
N ASN A 201 -10.32 19.62 10.14
CA ASN A 201 -9.35 20.02 11.14
C ASN A 201 -7.96 19.57 10.66
N LYS A 202 -7.08 20.55 10.39
CA LYS A 202 -5.70 20.28 9.95
C LYS A 202 -4.76 20.65 11.08
N LEU A 203 -3.73 19.83 11.30
CA LEU A 203 -2.61 20.24 12.13
C LEU A 203 -1.83 21.34 11.41
N ASP A 204 -1.45 22.35 12.15
CA ASP A 204 -0.57 23.41 11.64
C ASP A 204 0.72 22.77 11.13
N GLY A 205 1.16 23.16 9.93
CA GLY A 205 2.35 22.63 9.29
C GLY A 205 2.14 21.49 8.29
N PHE A 206 1.03 20.73 8.35
CA PHE A 206 0.73 19.69 7.36
C PHE A 206 -0.14 20.16 6.20
N GLN A 207 -0.53 21.42 6.18
CA GLN A 207 -1.31 22.02 5.09
C GLN A 207 -0.50 22.26 3.82
N ARG A 208 0.82 22.21 3.89
CA ARG A 208 1.74 22.36 2.78
C ARG A 208 2.45 21.06 2.43
N LYS A 209 2.94 20.98 1.21
CA LYS A 209 3.79 19.86 0.78
C LYS A 209 5.13 19.93 1.53
N LEU A 210 5.48 18.86 2.25
CA LEU A 210 6.78 18.74 2.91
C LEU A 210 7.90 18.62 1.89
N THR A 211 9.02 19.27 2.16
CA THR A 211 10.27 19.08 1.43
C THR A 211 10.83 17.68 1.68
N TYR A 212 11.77 17.24 0.85
CA TYR A 212 12.44 15.95 1.04
C TYR A 212 13.09 15.84 2.43
N LYS A 213 13.79 16.89 2.87
CA LYS A 213 14.46 16.94 4.18
C LYS A 213 13.46 16.84 5.34
N GLU A 214 12.34 17.54 5.27
CA GLU A 214 11.31 17.49 6.29
C GLU A 214 10.66 16.11 6.41
N LYS A 215 10.42 15.44 5.27
CA LYS A 215 9.94 14.06 5.24
C LYS A 215 10.93 13.10 5.89
N GLU A 216 12.20 13.25 5.56
CA GLU A 216 13.27 12.43 6.09
C GLU A 216 13.42 12.62 7.61
N GLU A 217 13.39 13.85 8.09
CA GLU A 217 13.42 14.13 9.53
C GLU A 217 12.18 13.57 10.24
N PHE A 218 11.02 13.64 9.60
CA PHE A 218 9.81 13.00 10.13
C PHE A 218 9.99 11.48 10.24
N VAL A 219 10.50 10.82 9.20
CA VAL A 219 10.80 9.39 9.22
C VAL A 219 11.78 9.06 10.36
N PHE A 220 12.87 9.80 10.49
CA PHE A 220 13.89 9.56 11.54
C PHE A 220 13.36 9.83 12.95
N SER A 221 12.43 10.78 13.11
CA SER A 221 11.78 11.01 14.40
C SER A 221 10.94 9.81 14.86
N LYS A 222 10.39 9.04 13.92
CA LYS A 222 9.57 7.84 14.18
C LYS A 222 10.39 6.55 14.19
N PHE A 223 11.44 6.48 13.37
CA PHE A 223 12.30 5.31 13.19
C PHE A 223 13.78 5.69 13.29
N PRO A 224 14.26 6.10 14.48
CA PRO A 224 15.62 6.61 14.65
C PRO A 224 16.72 5.59 14.32
N LYS A 225 16.41 4.29 14.41
CA LYS A 225 17.38 3.21 14.16
C LYS A 225 17.97 3.21 12.75
N ILE A 226 17.22 3.70 11.74
CA ILE A 226 17.72 3.70 10.36
C ILE A 226 18.59 4.92 10.02
N ARG A 227 18.57 5.98 10.84
CA ARG A 227 19.26 7.26 10.56
C ARG A 227 20.73 7.07 10.22
N GLN A 228 21.47 6.40 11.08
CA GLN A 228 22.93 6.23 10.90
C GLN A 228 23.25 5.49 9.60
N GLU A 229 22.50 4.45 9.26
CA GLU A 229 22.71 3.70 8.02
C GLU A 229 22.38 4.55 6.78
N VAL A 230 21.31 5.32 6.83
CA VAL A 230 20.93 6.24 5.73
C VAL A 230 22.02 7.29 5.53
N GLU A 231 22.50 7.94 6.58
CA GLU A 231 23.58 8.93 6.52
C GLU A 231 24.88 8.34 5.96
N THR A 232 25.22 7.11 6.37
CA THR A 232 26.40 6.39 5.85
C THR A 232 26.26 6.11 4.35
N LEU A 233 25.09 5.68 3.90
CA LEU A 233 24.83 5.40 2.47
C LEU A 233 24.87 6.68 1.64
N LYS A 234 24.31 7.78 2.14
CA LYS A 234 24.38 9.08 1.47
C LYS A 234 25.83 9.55 1.28
N PHE A 235 26.64 9.46 2.33
CA PHE A 235 28.05 9.80 2.25
C PHE A 235 28.79 8.97 1.21
N LYS A 236 28.54 7.66 1.14
CA LYS A 236 29.13 6.79 0.12
C LYS A 236 28.74 7.21 -1.29
N VAL A 237 27.45 7.49 -1.52
CA VAL A 237 26.96 7.94 -2.82
C VAL A 237 27.60 9.27 -3.24
N GLU A 238 27.73 10.22 -2.31
CA GLU A 238 28.38 11.50 -2.57
C GLU A 238 29.85 11.32 -2.93
N LEU A 239 30.58 10.48 -2.19
CA LEU A 239 31.98 10.16 -2.48
C LEU A 239 32.16 9.51 -3.86
N ASP A 240 31.29 8.55 -4.22
CA ASP A 240 31.31 7.90 -5.52
C ASP A 240 31.07 8.90 -6.66
N ASN A 241 30.16 9.85 -6.47
CA ASN A 241 29.88 10.89 -7.46
C ASN A 241 31.09 11.84 -7.63
N GLN A 242 31.72 12.26 -6.54
CA GLN A 242 32.93 13.11 -6.59
C GLN A 242 34.11 12.38 -7.29
N ILE A 243 34.27 11.09 -7.07
CA ILE A 243 35.32 10.28 -7.74
C ILE A 243 35.04 10.22 -9.24
N LYS A 244 33.79 9.96 -9.65
CA LYS A 244 33.39 9.90 -11.07
C LYS A 244 33.62 11.25 -11.78
N GLU A 245 33.27 12.35 -11.15
CA GLU A 245 33.50 13.69 -11.71
C GLU A 245 34.99 13.96 -11.94
N ARG A 246 35.85 13.60 -10.99
CA ARG A 246 37.31 13.73 -11.13
C ARG A 246 37.91 12.86 -12.24
N ILE A 247 37.36 11.66 -12.45
CA ILE A 247 37.84 10.74 -13.50
C ILE A 247 37.37 11.23 -14.88
N ASN A 248 36.10 11.67 -15.00
CA ASN A 248 35.50 12.10 -16.27
C ASN A 248 35.90 13.53 -16.67
N GLY A 249 36.38 14.35 -15.73
CA GLY A 249 36.88 15.70 -15.98
C GLY A 249 38.36 15.77 -16.36
N ARG A 250 39.00 14.62 -16.55
CA ARG A 250 40.36 14.47 -17.12
C ARG A 250 40.26 13.97 -18.56
#